data_60c0f59529ea176a9cf6b2672944d97e
#
_entry.id   60c0f59529ea176a9cf6b2672944d97e
#
_cell.length_a   1.000
_cell.length_b   1.000
_cell.length_c   1.000
_cell.angle_alpha   90.00
_cell.angle_beta   90.00
_cell.angle_gamma   90.00
#
_symmetry.space_group_name_H-M   'P 1'
#
loop_
_entity.id
_entity.type
_entity.pdbx_description
1 polymer ?
#
loop_
_entity_poly.entity_id
_entity_poly.type
_entity_poly.pdbx_seq_one_letter_code
_entity_poly.pdbx_strand_id
1 'polypeptide(L)'
;MAENKYENLSRFAVNLNERASQGKLDPVIGRDEEIRRVLQILSRRTKNNPILVGEPGVGKTAISEGIAQKIVDGDVPENLKSRMIYSLDLGALIAGAKYQGEFEERLKGVVKEVVDSDGEIILFIDEIHT
;
A
#
# COMPACT_ATOMS: atom_id res chain seq x y z
N MET A 1 -23.09 -7.98 -11.71
CA MET A 1 -22.47 -7.79 -10.42
C MET A 1 -20.97 -7.66 -10.55
N ALA A 2 -20.42 -6.64 -9.99
CA ALA A 2 -18.97 -6.43 -10.06
C ALA A 2 -18.25 -7.45 -9.21
N GLU A 3 -17.35 -8.18 -9.82
CA GLU A 3 -16.52 -9.09 -9.08
C GLU A 3 -15.48 -8.29 -8.33
N ASN A 4 -15.15 -8.76 -7.15
CA ASN A 4 -14.09 -8.15 -6.37
C ASN A 4 -12.76 -8.65 -6.90
N LYS A 5 -12.16 -7.87 -7.78
CA LYS A 5 -10.86 -8.19 -8.38
C LYS A 5 -9.77 -8.35 -7.34
N TYR A 6 -9.95 -7.67 -6.21
CA TYR A 6 -8.90 -7.57 -5.20
C TYR A 6 -9.37 -8.20 -3.90
N GLU A 7 -9.86 -9.41 -4.00
CA GLU A 7 -10.41 -10.12 -2.85
C GLU A 7 -9.39 -10.29 -1.73
N ASN A 8 -8.17 -10.71 -2.09
CA ASN A 8 -7.14 -10.89 -1.08
C ASN A 8 -6.66 -9.57 -0.51
N LEU A 9 -6.55 -8.54 -1.35
CA LEU A 9 -6.20 -7.22 -0.86
C LEU A 9 -7.26 -6.69 0.10
N SER A 10 -8.53 -6.91 -0.21
CA SER A 10 -9.61 -6.46 0.68
C SER A 10 -9.55 -7.13 2.04
N ARG A 11 -9.11 -8.38 2.08
CA ARG A 11 -9.06 -9.14 3.32
C ARG A 11 -7.80 -8.89 4.13
N PHE A 12 -6.67 -8.71 3.45
CA PHE A 12 -5.37 -8.73 4.11
C PHE A 12 -4.56 -7.46 3.95
N ALA A 13 -5.16 -6.43 3.36
CA ALA A 13 -4.52 -5.14 3.22
C ALA A 13 -5.53 -4.03 3.43
N VAL A 14 -5.02 -2.83 3.72
CA VAL A 14 -5.84 -1.66 3.95
C VAL A 14 -5.67 -0.71 2.78
N ASN A 15 -6.79 -0.29 2.20
CA ASN A 15 -6.78 0.71 1.12
C ASN A 15 -6.63 2.10 1.74
N LEU A 16 -5.44 2.65 1.66
CA LEU A 16 -5.16 3.94 2.30
C LEU A 16 -5.81 5.11 1.55
N ASN A 17 -5.99 4.99 0.24
CA ASN A 17 -6.71 6.02 -0.51
C ASN A 17 -8.13 6.17 -0.02
N GLU A 18 -8.78 5.05 0.22
CA GLU A 18 -10.14 5.06 0.73
C GLU A 18 -10.20 5.69 2.11
N ARG A 19 -9.26 5.34 2.98
CA ARG A 19 -9.19 5.95 4.30
C ARG A 19 -8.94 7.45 4.22
N ALA A 20 -8.06 7.87 3.32
CA ALA A 20 -7.78 9.29 3.14
C ALA A 20 -9.03 10.05 2.69
N SER A 21 -9.78 9.48 1.73
CA SER A 21 -10.98 10.14 1.25
C SER A 21 -12.08 10.22 2.30
N GLN A 22 -12.04 9.33 3.28
CA GLN A 22 -12.98 9.35 4.39
C GLN A 22 -12.54 10.22 5.57
N GLY A 23 -11.37 10.83 5.46
CA GLY A 23 -10.83 11.67 6.52
C GLY A 23 -10.34 10.89 7.73
N LYS A 24 -9.98 9.62 7.54
CA LYS A 24 -9.60 8.74 8.64
C LYS A 24 -8.11 8.68 8.91
N LEU A 25 -7.31 9.34 8.08
CA LEU A 25 -5.87 9.35 8.29
C LEU A 25 -5.45 10.54 9.11
N ASP A 26 -4.49 10.33 10.00
CA ASP A 26 -3.93 11.41 10.78
C ASP A 26 -3.02 12.27 9.92
N PRO A 27 -2.94 13.58 10.18
CA PRO A 27 -2.03 14.44 9.43
C PRO A 27 -0.58 13.96 9.63
N VAL A 28 0.17 13.95 8.53
CA VAL A 28 1.58 13.59 8.56
C VAL A 28 2.39 14.86 8.63
N ILE A 29 3.17 14.99 9.70
CA ILE A 29 3.94 16.19 9.97
C ILE A 29 5.43 15.86 9.93
N GLY A 30 6.20 16.72 9.27
CA GLY A 30 7.66 16.59 9.26
C GLY A 30 8.20 15.55 8.31
N ARG A 31 7.39 15.05 7.40
CA ARG A 31 7.79 14.02 6.45
C ARG A 31 7.68 14.46 4.99
N ASP A 32 7.48 15.75 4.76
CA ASP A 32 7.22 16.25 3.40
C ASP A 32 8.32 15.90 2.41
N GLU A 33 9.56 16.00 2.85
CA GLU A 33 10.69 15.70 1.97
C GLU A 33 10.77 14.23 1.60
N GLU A 34 10.56 13.38 2.60
CA GLU A 34 10.57 11.94 2.38
C GLU A 34 9.43 11.52 1.44
N ILE A 35 8.26 12.07 1.66
CA ILE A 35 7.09 11.78 0.83
C ILE A 35 7.35 12.23 -0.60
N ARG A 36 7.88 13.42 -0.77
CA ARG A 36 8.18 13.94 -2.10
C ARG A 36 9.20 13.07 -2.83
N ARG A 37 10.20 12.59 -2.09
CA ARG A 37 11.23 11.73 -2.68
C ARG A 37 10.63 10.41 -3.17
N VAL A 38 9.78 9.81 -2.36
CA VAL A 38 9.13 8.56 -2.75
C VAL A 38 8.23 8.79 -3.96
N LEU A 39 7.47 9.88 -3.96
CA LEU A 39 6.62 10.22 -5.11
C LEU A 39 7.43 10.41 -6.38
N GLN A 40 8.60 11.04 -6.29
CA GLN A 40 9.48 11.20 -7.45
C GLN A 40 9.95 9.86 -7.97
N ILE A 41 10.34 8.96 -7.08
CA ILE A 41 10.78 7.63 -7.48
C ILE A 41 9.64 6.88 -8.16
N LEU A 42 8.46 6.95 -7.60
CA LEU A 42 7.30 6.26 -8.17
C LEU A 42 6.90 6.84 -9.52
N SER A 43 7.06 8.14 -9.70
CA SER A 43 6.64 8.80 -10.94
C SER A 43 7.60 8.57 -12.10
N ARG A 44 8.85 8.26 -11.80
CA ARG A 44 9.86 8.07 -12.85
C ARG A 44 9.71 6.79 -13.64
N ARG A 45 9.09 5.79 -13.04
CA ARG A 45 9.03 4.47 -13.63
C ARG A 45 7.65 4.18 -14.14
N THR A 46 7.58 3.73 -15.39
CA THR A 46 6.33 3.31 -15.98
C THR A 46 5.89 1.97 -15.44
N LYS A 47 6.86 1.13 -15.06
CA LYS A 47 6.59 -0.16 -14.44
C LYS A 47 7.41 -0.28 -13.18
N ASN A 48 6.90 0.27 -12.12
CA ASN A 48 7.55 0.25 -10.84
C ASN A 48 7.47 -1.11 -10.20
N ASN A 49 8.35 -1.34 -9.24
CA ASN A 49 8.07 -2.36 -8.27
C ASN A 49 6.81 -1.94 -7.54
N PRO A 50 5.74 -2.69 -7.70
CA PRO A 50 4.48 -2.32 -7.03
C PRO A 50 4.51 -2.61 -5.54
N ILE A 51 5.62 -3.17 -5.04
CA ILE A 51 5.74 -3.54 -3.64
C ILE A 51 6.92 -2.78 -3.04
N LEU A 52 6.64 -2.03 -2.00
CA LEU A 52 7.65 -1.28 -1.28
C LEU A 52 7.76 -1.84 0.13
N VAL A 53 8.93 -2.40 0.43
CA VAL A 53 9.21 -2.95 1.75
C VAL A 53 9.90 -1.88 2.57
N GLY A 54 9.43 -1.71 3.77
CA GLY A 54 9.93 -0.69 4.63
C GLY A 54 10.64 -1.19 5.86
N GLU A 55 11.75 -0.51 6.22
CA GLU A 55 12.46 -0.84 7.43
C GLU A 55 11.67 -0.37 8.66
N PRO A 56 11.66 -1.17 9.72
CA PRO A 56 10.96 -0.78 10.95
C PRO A 56 11.61 0.45 11.57
N GLY A 57 10.80 1.24 12.22
CA GLY A 57 11.29 2.39 12.96
C GLY A 57 11.54 3.64 12.15
N VAL A 58 11.27 3.65 10.84
CA VAL A 58 11.49 4.84 10.02
C VAL A 58 10.19 5.54 9.62
N GLY A 59 9.11 5.25 10.32
CA GLY A 59 7.86 5.97 10.09
C GLY A 59 7.18 5.65 8.77
N LYS A 60 7.27 4.42 8.34
CA LYS A 60 6.72 4.03 7.03
C LYS A 60 5.22 4.11 6.94
N THR A 61 4.54 3.84 8.02
CA THR A 61 3.10 4.01 8.04
C THR A 61 2.75 5.47 7.75
N ALA A 62 3.49 6.39 8.36
CA ALA A 62 3.26 7.80 8.11
C ALA A 62 3.53 8.17 6.65
N ILE A 63 4.59 7.61 6.07
CA ILE A 63 4.93 7.91 4.68
C ILE A 63 3.87 7.36 3.73
N SER A 64 3.45 6.11 3.91
CA SER A 64 2.43 5.52 3.04
C SER A 64 1.11 6.25 3.17
N GLU A 65 0.73 6.64 4.38
CA GLU A 65 -0.49 7.41 4.59
C GLU A 65 -0.39 8.80 3.96
N GLY A 66 0.78 9.43 4.10
CA GLY A 66 1.00 10.74 3.49
C GLY A 66 0.92 10.70 1.97
N ILE A 67 1.47 9.65 1.37
CA ILE A 67 1.39 9.46 -0.08
C ILE A 67 -0.07 9.29 -0.52
N ALA A 68 -0.82 8.45 0.19
CA ALA A 68 -2.22 8.24 -0.12
C ALA A 68 -3.03 9.54 -0.01
N GLN A 69 -2.76 10.33 1.02
CA GLN A 69 -3.45 11.60 1.20
C GLN A 69 -3.14 12.56 0.04
N LYS A 70 -1.88 12.61 -0.40
CA LYS A 70 -1.53 13.47 -1.52
C LYS A 70 -2.19 13.03 -2.81
N ILE A 71 -2.31 11.74 -3.03
CA ILE A 71 -3.00 11.22 -4.22
C ILE A 71 -4.47 11.63 -4.20
N VAL A 72 -5.13 11.45 -3.07
CA VAL A 72 -6.54 11.81 -2.92
C VAL A 72 -6.74 13.30 -3.11
N ASP A 73 -5.80 14.12 -2.62
CA ASP A 73 -5.85 15.57 -2.76
C ASP A 73 -5.47 16.04 -4.16
N GLY A 74 -4.97 15.14 -5.01
CA GLY A 74 -4.53 15.51 -6.35
C GLY A 74 -3.17 16.19 -6.40
N ASP A 75 -2.44 16.17 -5.31
CA ASP A 75 -1.16 16.85 -5.18
C ASP A 75 0.00 15.90 -5.48
N VAL A 76 -0.05 15.29 -6.66
CA VAL A 76 0.96 14.35 -7.13
C VAL A 76 1.15 14.52 -8.63
N PRO A 77 2.25 14.00 -9.19
CA PRO A 77 2.40 14.00 -10.64
C PRO A 77 1.24 13.28 -11.32
N GLU A 78 0.95 13.69 -12.54
CA GLU A 78 -0.22 13.23 -13.27
C GLU A 78 -0.31 11.71 -13.35
N ASN A 79 0.82 11.06 -13.58
CA ASN A 79 0.83 9.60 -13.73
C ASN A 79 0.60 8.83 -12.42
N LEU A 80 0.55 9.51 -11.30
CA LEU A 80 0.28 8.88 -10.00
C LEU A 80 -1.14 9.12 -9.50
N LYS A 81 -1.90 9.95 -10.16
CA LYS A 81 -3.23 10.36 -9.66
C LYS A 81 -4.22 9.21 -9.59
N SER A 82 -4.02 8.17 -10.39
CA SER A 82 -4.91 7.01 -10.40
C SER A 82 -4.37 5.83 -9.61
N ARG A 83 -3.25 6.00 -8.94
CA ARG A 83 -2.66 4.91 -8.17
C ARG A 83 -3.39 4.72 -6.86
N MET A 84 -3.43 3.48 -6.41
CA MET A 84 -4.04 3.12 -5.14
C MET A 84 -2.97 2.57 -4.21
N ILE A 85 -2.94 3.09 -3.00
CA ILE A 85 -1.94 2.69 -2.01
C ILE A 85 -2.58 1.74 -1.02
N TYR A 86 -2.02 0.55 -0.90
CA TYR A 86 -2.46 -0.43 0.07
C TYR A 86 -1.33 -0.69 1.07
N SER A 87 -1.71 -0.90 2.31
CA SER A 87 -0.78 -1.30 3.35
C SER A 87 -1.10 -2.72 3.79
N LEU A 88 -0.13 -3.60 3.74
CA LEU A 88 -0.33 -5.00 4.11
C LEU A 88 -0.57 -5.12 5.61
N ASP A 89 -1.60 -5.86 5.97
CA ASP A 89 -1.93 -6.12 7.37
C ASP A 89 -1.44 -7.52 7.73
N LEU A 90 -0.25 -7.59 8.32
CA LEU A 90 0.33 -8.88 8.68
C LEU A 90 -0.48 -9.59 9.74
N GLY A 91 -1.12 -8.84 10.65
CA GLY A 91 -2.00 -9.45 11.62
C GLY A 91 -3.16 -10.19 10.98
N ALA A 92 -3.75 -9.59 9.94
CA ALA A 92 -4.84 -10.23 9.22
C ALA A 92 -4.36 -11.47 8.46
N LEU A 93 -3.14 -11.43 7.93
CA LEU A 93 -2.57 -12.59 7.23
C LEU A 93 -2.37 -13.77 8.15
N ILE A 94 -2.01 -13.50 9.40
CA ILE A 94 -1.71 -14.54 10.39
C ILE A 94 -2.96 -15.02 11.09
N ALA A 95 -3.93 -14.14 11.30
CA ALA A 95 -5.13 -14.44 12.07
C ALA A 95 -5.90 -15.60 11.43
N GLY A 96 -6.16 -16.64 12.20
CA GLY A 96 -6.90 -17.79 11.74
C GLY A 96 -6.12 -18.70 10.82
N ALA A 97 -4.87 -18.41 10.51
CA ALA A 97 -4.04 -19.31 9.73
C ALA A 97 -3.65 -20.49 10.61
N LYS A 98 -3.96 -21.70 10.16
CA LYS A 98 -3.74 -22.90 10.94
C LYS A 98 -2.37 -23.51 10.71
N TYR A 99 -1.73 -23.16 9.60
CA TYR A 99 -0.42 -23.69 9.26
C TYR A 99 0.31 -22.69 8.37
N GLN A 100 1.61 -22.85 8.27
CA GLN A 100 2.46 -21.90 7.57
C GLN A 100 2.10 -21.78 6.09
N GLY A 101 1.72 -22.87 5.46
CA GLY A 101 1.31 -22.85 4.07
C GLY A 101 0.13 -21.93 3.80
N GLU A 102 -0.78 -21.83 4.75
CA GLU A 102 -1.95 -20.98 4.61
C GLU A 102 -1.57 -19.51 4.60
N PHE A 103 -0.64 -19.13 5.47
CA PHE A 103 -0.10 -17.77 5.49
C PHE A 103 0.56 -17.44 4.14
N GLU A 104 1.38 -18.36 3.65
CA GLU A 104 2.07 -18.16 2.37
C GLU A 104 1.09 -18.05 1.21
N GLU A 105 0.03 -18.83 1.21
CA GLU A 105 -0.99 -18.73 0.16
C GLU A 105 -1.69 -17.39 0.18
N ARG A 106 -2.02 -16.89 1.36
CA ARG A 106 -2.65 -15.57 1.50
C ARG A 106 -1.74 -14.48 0.97
N LEU A 107 -0.46 -14.54 1.33
CA LEU A 107 0.52 -13.55 0.87
C LEU A 107 0.69 -13.62 -0.64
N LYS A 108 0.78 -14.82 -1.19
CA LYS A 108 0.87 -15.00 -2.63
C LYS A 108 -0.34 -14.42 -3.36
N GLY A 109 -1.53 -14.62 -2.78
CA GLY A 109 -2.73 -14.07 -3.37
C GLY A 109 -2.72 -12.55 -3.42
N VAL A 110 -2.26 -11.92 -2.34
CA VAL A 110 -2.14 -10.46 -2.29
C VAL A 110 -1.14 -9.97 -3.33
N VAL A 111 0.04 -10.59 -3.36
CA VAL A 111 1.09 -10.19 -4.29
C VAL A 111 0.63 -10.35 -5.74
N LYS A 112 -0.04 -11.45 -6.03
CA LYS A 112 -0.55 -11.68 -7.37
C LYS A 112 -1.53 -10.60 -7.80
N GLU A 113 -2.43 -10.20 -6.93
CA GLU A 113 -3.38 -9.14 -7.25
C GLU A 113 -2.69 -7.82 -7.50
N VAL A 114 -1.66 -7.51 -6.72
CA VAL A 114 -0.89 -6.29 -6.91
C VAL A 114 -0.18 -6.31 -8.26
N VAL A 115 0.48 -7.40 -8.59
CA VAL A 115 1.20 -7.54 -9.85
C VAL A 115 0.24 -7.48 -11.03
N ASP A 116 -0.90 -8.17 -10.91
CA ASP A 116 -1.89 -8.21 -11.98
C ASP A 116 -2.60 -6.89 -12.20
N SER A 117 -2.50 -5.95 -11.26
CA SER A 117 -3.11 -4.64 -11.42
C SER A 117 -2.36 -3.76 -12.43
N ASP A 118 -1.21 -4.22 -12.91
CA ASP A 118 -0.42 -3.52 -13.91
C ASP A 118 -0.06 -2.09 -13.51
N GLY A 119 0.40 -1.96 -12.28
CA GLY A 119 0.85 -0.67 -11.76
C GLY A 119 -0.21 0.20 -11.12
N GLU A 120 -1.46 -0.24 -11.12
CA GLU A 120 -2.54 0.52 -10.49
C GLU A 120 -2.41 0.52 -8.97
N ILE A 121 -1.93 -0.56 -8.41
CA ILE A 121 -1.81 -0.73 -6.97
C ILE A 121 -0.36 -0.72 -6.54
N ILE A 122 -0.08 0.01 -5.49
CA ILE A 122 1.25 0.02 -4.84
C ILE A 122 1.04 -0.51 -3.43
N LEU A 123 1.74 -1.57 -3.08
CA LEU A 123 1.61 -2.22 -1.79
C LEU A 123 2.81 -1.88 -0.90
N PHE A 124 2.51 -1.35 0.28
CA PHE A 124 3.54 -1.11 1.29
C PHE A 124 3.52 -2.25 2.29
N ILE A 125 4.69 -2.80 2.56
CA ILE A 125 4.87 -3.87 3.54
C ILE A 125 5.81 -3.36 4.61
N ASP A 126 5.32 -3.32 5.84
CA ASP A 126 6.17 -2.99 6.97
C ASP A 126 6.94 -4.25 7.38
N GLU A 127 8.24 -4.13 7.42
CA GLU A 127 9.06 -5.24 7.89
C GLU A 127 8.98 -5.31 9.40
N ILE A 128 8.58 -6.45 9.90
CA ILE A 128 8.47 -6.67 11.35
C ILE A 128 9.72 -7.41 11.82
N HIS A 129 10.39 -6.81 12.77
CA HIS A 129 11.48 -7.49 13.46
C HIS A 129 10.93 -8.15 14.71
N THR A 130 11.13 -9.41 14.79
CA THR A 130 10.80 -10.16 15.99
C THR A 130 12.04 -10.33 16.84
#